data_ad46c8ebf45ca3ef1717cc5160c2cdf8
#
_entry.id   ad46c8ebf45ca3ef1717cc5160c2cdf8
#
_cell.length_a   1.000
_cell.length_b   1.000
_cell.length_c   1.000
_cell.angle_alpha   90.00
_cell.angle_beta   90.00
_cell.angle_gamma   90.00
#
_symmetry.space_group_name_H-M   'P 1'
#
loop_
_entity.id
_entity.type
_entity.pdbx_description
1 polymer ?
#
loop_
_entity_poly.entity_id
_entity_poly.type
_entity_poly.pdbx_seq_one_letter_code
_entity_poly.pdbx_strand_id
1 'polypeptide(L)'
;MKKNNIEIFRIGKTKTLFNYEKKVLIKELILKLKLGYYDFEKERPQKVKFSLEIDYKDKKPSDDKDLKSIVNYSKVVRLIKKLVKNKHYNFLETLAEDVFDELFKDKRIEKINLKIEKLEIMKDCSSVGIQISKKRSYDRFWYRKRYYKKRNTVNC
;
A
#
# COMPACT_ATOMS: atom_id res chain seq x y z
N MET A 1 -10.57 -44.07 52.76
CA MET A 1 -11.46 -43.13 52.09
C MET A 1 -10.63 -42.22 51.15
N LYS A 2 -10.67 -42.45 49.84
CA LYS A 2 -9.98 -41.64 48.85
C LYS A 2 -10.84 -40.42 48.55
N LYS A 3 -10.35 -39.22 48.86
CA LYS A 3 -10.99 -37.96 48.45
C LYS A 3 -10.73 -37.74 46.96
N ASN A 4 -11.79 -37.82 46.15
CA ASN A 4 -11.76 -37.42 44.74
C ASN A 4 -11.67 -35.87 44.68
N ASN A 5 -10.50 -35.36 44.36
CA ASN A 5 -10.35 -33.96 43.96
C ASN A 5 -10.94 -33.80 42.57
N ILE A 6 -12.14 -33.27 42.47
CA ILE A 6 -12.70 -32.78 41.21
C ILE A 6 -12.05 -31.40 41.02
N GLU A 7 -11.05 -31.35 40.15
CA GLU A 7 -10.56 -30.06 39.62
C GLU A 7 -11.66 -29.47 38.74
N ILE A 8 -12.31 -28.44 39.26
CA ILE A 8 -13.23 -27.63 38.48
C ILE A 8 -12.36 -26.83 37.49
N PHE A 9 -12.23 -27.30 36.25
CA PHE A 9 -11.72 -26.50 35.16
C PHE A 9 -12.64 -25.29 35.00
N ARG A 10 -12.24 -24.14 35.49
CA ARG A 10 -12.85 -22.87 35.13
C ARG A 10 -12.59 -22.65 33.64
N ILE A 11 -13.57 -22.95 32.81
CA ILE A 11 -13.62 -22.56 31.42
C ILE A 11 -13.58 -21.02 31.44
N GLY A 12 -12.37 -20.46 31.22
CA GLY A 12 -12.19 -19.02 31.12
C GLY A 12 -13.14 -18.52 30.04
N LYS A 13 -13.86 -17.41 30.32
CA LYS A 13 -14.71 -16.74 29.35
C LYS A 13 -13.88 -16.51 28.09
N THR A 14 -14.17 -17.26 27.03
CA THR A 14 -13.54 -17.08 25.73
C THR A 14 -13.88 -15.67 25.26
N LYS A 15 -12.92 -14.77 25.34
CA LYS A 15 -13.09 -13.41 24.85
C LYS A 15 -13.18 -13.51 23.32
N THR A 16 -14.35 -13.25 22.77
CA THR A 16 -14.53 -13.21 21.33
C THR A 16 -13.63 -12.11 20.75
N LEU A 17 -12.66 -12.52 19.94
CA LEU A 17 -11.76 -11.61 19.25
C LEU A 17 -12.29 -11.36 17.84
N PHE A 18 -12.50 -10.11 17.49
CA PHE A 18 -12.88 -9.71 16.14
C PHE A 18 -11.62 -9.25 15.37
N ASN A 19 -11.50 -9.72 14.14
CA ASN A 19 -10.54 -9.19 13.18
C ASN A 19 -11.27 -8.26 12.23
N TYR A 20 -10.80 -7.03 12.12
CA TYR A 20 -11.37 -6.05 11.20
C TYR A 20 -10.57 -6.04 9.90
N GLU A 21 -11.25 -6.33 8.80
CA GLU A 21 -10.73 -6.10 7.45
C GLU A 21 -11.34 -4.79 6.95
N LYS A 22 -10.48 -3.78 6.81
CA LYS A 22 -10.89 -2.43 6.43
C LYS A 22 -10.26 -2.06 5.10
N LYS A 23 -10.97 -1.23 4.34
CA LYS A 23 -10.47 -0.74 3.06
C LYS A 23 -10.57 0.78 3.01
N VAL A 24 -9.47 1.44 2.66
CA VAL A 24 -9.47 2.86 2.27
C VAL A 24 -9.63 2.93 0.76
N LEU A 25 -10.55 3.77 0.31
CA LEU A 25 -10.81 4.01 -1.10
C LEU A 25 -10.46 5.45 -1.45
N ILE A 26 -9.61 5.65 -2.45
CA ILE A 26 -9.35 6.94 -3.08
C ILE A 26 -9.70 6.78 -4.54
N LYS A 27 -10.76 7.44 -4.96
CA LYS A 27 -11.27 7.35 -6.32
C LYS A 27 -10.94 8.62 -7.10
N GLU A 28 -10.29 8.46 -8.25
CA GLU A 28 -10.10 9.50 -9.25
C GLU A 28 -9.41 10.79 -8.73
N LEU A 29 -8.35 10.65 -7.92
CA LEU A 29 -7.52 11.78 -7.56
C LEU A 29 -6.75 12.26 -8.79
N ILE A 30 -7.09 13.44 -9.30
CA ILE A 30 -6.46 14.03 -10.49
C ILE A 30 -5.39 15.03 -10.05
N LEU A 31 -4.15 14.82 -10.52
CA LEU A 31 -3.02 15.71 -10.30
C LEU A 31 -2.36 16.09 -11.62
N LYS A 32 -1.82 17.32 -11.70
CA LYS A 32 -0.97 17.74 -12.81
C LYS A 32 0.48 17.48 -12.45
N LEU A 33 1.18 16.71 -13.28
CA LEU A 33 2.60 16.38 -13.07
C LEU A 33 3.33 16.16 -14.39
N LYS A 34 4.65 16.33 -14.38
CA LYS A 34 5.52 15.95 -15.47
C LYS A 34 5.83 14.47 -15.34
N LEU A 35 5.37 13.68 -16.28
CA LEU A 35 5.49 12.23 -16.26
C LEU A 35 5.58 11.70 -17.69
N GLY A 36 6.65 10.95 -17.99
CA GLY A 36 6.83 10.28 -19.26
C GLY A 36 8.28 10.24 -19.70
N TYR A 37 8.55 9.34 -20.63
CA TYR A 37 9.89 9.07 -21.15
C TYR A 37 10.27 10.03 -22.28
N TYR A 38 9.32 10.41 -23.12
CA TYR A 38 9.55 11.25 -24.27
C TYR A 38 9.75 12.72 -23.89
N ASP A 39 10.54 13.47 -24.67
CA ASP A 39 10.91 14.86 -24.34
C ASP A 39 9.70 15.78 -24.25
N PHE A 40 8.71 15.64 -25.13
CA PHE A 40 7.47 16.42 -25.06
C PHE A 40 6.68 16.19 -23.76
N GLU A 41 6.78 15.01 -23.14
CA GLU A 41 6.14 14.71 -21.85
C GLU A 41 6.88 15.32 -20.66
N LYS A 42 8.19 15.56 -20.81
CA LYS A 42 9.03 16.22 -19.78
C LYS A 42 8.80 17.72 -19.73
N GLU A 43 8.45 18.33 -20.86
CA GLU A 43 8.27 19.76 -20.96
C GLU A 43 6.93 20.24 -20.38
N ARG A 44 5.85 19.49 -20.56
CA ARG A 44 4.50 19.90 -20.22
C ARG A 44 3.88 19.00 -19.15
N PRO A 45 3.39 19.59 -18.03
CA PRO A 45 2.60 18.82 -17.08
C PRO A 45 1.32 18.31 -17.74
N GLN A 46 0.98 17.05 -17.47
CA GLN A 46 -0.25 16.41 -17.92
C GLN A 46 -1.12 15.99 -16.73
N LYS A 47 -2.41 15.83 -16.97
CA LYS A 47 -3.33 15.31 -15.95
C LYS A 47 -3.18 13.81 -15.80
N VAL A 48 -2.94 13.38 -14.58
CA VAL A 48 -2.81 11.98 -14.21
C VAL A 48 -3.80 11.67 -13.10
N LYS A 49 -4.55 10.60 -13.28
CA LYS A 49 -5.57 10.13 -12.38
C LYS A 49 -5.06 8.94 -11.58
N PHE A 50 -5.24 9.01 -10.26
CA PHE A 50 -4.89 7.96 -9.32
C PHE A 50 -6.14 7.40 -8.67
N SER A 51 -6.31 6.09 -8.69
CA SER A 51 -7.33 5.39 -7.92
C SER A 51 -6.65 4.31 -7.08
N LEU A 52 -6.95 4.28 -5.78
CA LEU A 52 -6.36 3.34 -4.84
C LEU A 52 -7.42 2.62 -4.02
N GLU A 53 -7.20 1.34 -3.82
CA GLU A 53 -7.85 0.54 -2.78
C GLU A 53 -6.75 0.00 -1.86
N ILE A 54 -6.85 0.30 -0.58
CA ILE A 54 -5.84 -0.06 0.42
C ILE A 54 -6.51 -0.95 1.46
N ASP A 55 -6.24 -2.25 1.40
CA ASP A 55 -6.72 -3.21 2.39
C ASP A 55 -5.78 -3.20 3.59
N TYR A 56 -6.35 -3.05 4.78
CA TYR A 56 -5.60 -3.07 6.02
C TYR A 56 -6.33 -3.80 7.14
N LYS A 57 -5.56 -4.33 8.07
CA LYS A 57 -6.06 -5.07 9.24
C LYS A 57 -5.83 -4.29 10.52
N ASP A 58 -6.81 -4.31 11.36
CA ASP A 58 -6.75 -3.75 12.70
C ASP A 58 -7.24 -4.78 13.72
N LYS A 59 -6.58 -4.82 14.88
CA LYS A 59 -6.96 -5.70 15.99
C LYS A 59 -8.04 -5.07 16.89
N LYS A 60 -8.28 -3.78 16.73
CA LYS A 60 -9.18 -3.00 17.56
C LYS A 60 -10.19 -2.23 16.70
N PRO A 61 -11.38 -1.94 17.23
CA PRO A 61 -12.29 -0.99 16.58
C PRO A 61 -11.63 0.38 16.46
N SER A 62 -12.08 1.18 15.49
CA SER A 62 -11.62 2.55 15.33
C SER A 62 -12.10 3.41 16.51
N ASP A 63 -11.28 4.38 16.90
CA ASP A 63 -11.57 5.35 17.97
C ASP A 63 -11.71 6.75 17.35
N ASP A 64 -12.87 7.39 17.54
CA ASP A 64 -13.17 8.73 17.00
C ASP A 64 -12.23 9.82 17.55
N LYS A 65 -11.60 9.57 18.69
CA LYS A 65 -10.66 10.51 19.32
C LYS A 65 -9.21 10.27 18.95
N ASP A 66 -8.91 9.15 18.28
CA ASP A 66 -7.55 8.78 17.87
C ASP A 66 -7.44 8.53 16.36
N LEU A 67 -6.92 9.51 15.65
CA LEU A 67 -6.67 9.42 14.20
C LEU A 67 -5.67 8.31 13.85
N LYS A 68 -4.86 7.84 14.78
CA LYS A 68 -3.93 6.71 14.58
C LYS A 68 -4.64 5.37 14.57
N SER A 69 -5.88 5.32 15.05
CA SER A 69 -6.73 4.12 15.02
C SER A 69 -7.17 3.71 13.62
N ILE A 70 -6.93 4.54 12.61
CA ILE A 70 -7.27 4.29 11.21
C ILE A 70 -6.08 4.51 10.27
N VAL A 71 -6.16 3.98 9.04
CA VAL A 71 -5.28 4.40 7.95
C VAL A 71 -5.83 5.71 7.38
N ASN A 72 -5.13 6.81 7.65
CA ASN A 72 -5.58 8.15 7.30
C ASN A 72 -5.44 8.44 5.80
N TYR A 73 -6.56 8.48 5.08
CA TYR A 73 -6.61 8.76 3.65
C TYR A 73 -6.06 10.15 3.27
N SER A 74 -6.21 11.17 4.13
CA SER A 74 -5.64 12.49 3.87
C SER A 74 -4.10 12.45 3.87
N LYS A 75 -3.51 11.60 4.71
CA LYS A 75 -2.07 11.35 4.72
C LYS A 75 -1.61 10.65 3.44
N VAL A 76 -2.39 9.69 2.94
CA VAL A 76 -2.14 9.00 1.66
C VAL A 76 -2.13 9.99 0.50
N VAL A 77 -3.16 10.83 0.40
CA VAL A 77 -3.25 11.87 -0.66
C VAL A 77 -2.07 12.84 -0.60
N ARG A 78 -1.70 13.32 0.59
CA ARG A 78 -0.54 14.21 0.78
C ARG A 78 0.77 13.55 0.36
N LEU A 79 0.92 12.26 0.63
CA LEU A 79 2.08 11.48 0.25
C LEU A 79 2.23 11.41 -1.27
N ILE A 80 1.16 11.05 -1.99
CA ILE A 80 1.16 11.02 -3.46
C ILE A 80 1.51 12.40 -4.03
N LYS A 81 0.87 13.47 -3.53
CA LYS A 81 1.19 14.85 -3.95
C LYS A 81 2.66 15.20 -3.74
N LYS A 82 3.25 14.77 -2.62
CA LYS A 82 4.68 15.02 -2.32
C LYS A 82 5.59 14.27 -3.29
N LEU A 83 5.31 13.01 -3.58
CA LEU A 83 6.10 12.19 -4.51
C LEU A 83 6.14 12.84 -5.90
N VAL A 84 4.97 13.17 -6.45
CA VAL A 84 4.87 13.72 -7.81
C VAL A 84 5.42 15.15 -7.94
N LYS A 85 5.50 15.91 -6.84
CA LYS A 85 6.06 17.26 -6.82
C LYS A 85 7.59 17.24 -6.87
N ASN A 86 8.22 16.26 -6.22
CA ASN A 86 9.65 16.29 -5.94
C ASN A 86 10.48 15.46 -6.92
N LYS A 87 9.84 14.65 -7.78
CA LYS A 87 10.54 13.72 -8.67
C LYS A 87 9.83 13.60 -10.00
N HIS A 88 10.61 13.67 -11.09
CA HIS A 88 10.14 13.29 -12.42
C HIS A 88 10.17 11.75 -12.54
N TYR A 89 9.15 11.19 -13.16
CA TYR A 89 9.05 9.75 -13.42
C TYR A 89 8.95 9.53 -14.94
N ASN A 90 9.78 8.64 -15.46
CA ASN A 90 9.69 8.24 -16.86
C ASN A 90 8.54 7.25 -17.10
N PHE A 91 8.27 6.39 -16.12
CA PHE A 91 7.29 5.31 -16.23
C PHE A 91 6.28 5.36 -15.08
N LEU A 92 5.04 4.98 -15.38
CA LEU A 92 3.97 4.85 -14.38
C LEU A 92 4.31 3.77 -13.34
N GLU A 93 5.01 2.73 -13.77
CA GLU A 93 5.44 1.60 -12.94
C GLU A 93 6.40 2.05 -11.85
N THR A 94 7.37 2.91 -12.17
CA THR A 94 8.33 3.42 -11.16
C THR A 94 7.66 4.35 -10.16
N LEU A 95 6.70 5.15 -10.61
CA LEU A 95 5.86 5.96 -9.72
C LEU A 95 5.02 5.06 -8.80
N ALA A 96 4.44 3.99 -9.33
CA ALA A 96 3.66 3.04 -8.54
C ALA A 96 4.51 2.36 -7.46
N GLU A 97 5.74 1.96 -7.78
CA GLU A 97 6.65 1.35 -6.80
C GLU A 97 6.99 2.32 -5.65
N ASP A 98 7.29 3.59 -5.94
CA ASP A 98 7.54 4.59 -4.89
C ASP A 98 6.29 4.80 -4.01
N VAL A 99 5.08 4.79 -4.59
CA VAL A 99 3.82 4.87 -3.82
C VAL A 99 3.67 3.64 -2.91
N PHE A 100 3.92 2.44 -3.43
CA PHE A 100 3.85 1.21 -2.63
C PHE A 100 4.85 1.23 -1.49
N ASP A 101 6.09 1.60 -1.75
CA ASP A 101 7.16 1.60 -0.75
C ASP A 101 6.85 2.55 0.41
N GLU A 102 6.28 3.71 0.11
CA GLU A 102 5.87 4.65 1.14
C GLU A 102 4.65 4.17 1.94
N LEU A 103 3.63 3.63 1.26
CA LEU A 103 2.41 3.17 1.92
C LEU A 103 2.63 1.92 2.77
N PHE A 104 3.46 0.97 2.30
CA PHE A 104 3.79 -0.24 3.06
C PHE A 104 4.67 0.00 4.29
N LYS A 105 5.13 1.23 4.56
CA LYS A 105 5.72 1.60 5.86
C LYS A 105 4.71 1.44 7.00
N ASP A 106 3.41 1.63 6.73
CA ASP A 106 2.36 1.25 7.67
C ASP A 106 2.17 -0.28 7.64
N LYS A 107 2.58 -0.92 8.74
CA LYS A 107 2.56 -2.38 8.86
C LYS A 107 1.16 -3.00 8.87
N ARG A 108 0.12 -2.19 9.04
CA ARG A 108 -1.28 -2.64 9.00
C ARG A 108 -1.75 -2.92 7.58
N ILE A 109 -1.14 -2.26 6.59
CA ILE A 109 -1.50 -2.40 5.18
C ILE A 109 -1.07 -3.77 4.67
N GLU A 110 -2.04 -4.52 4.15
CA GLU A 110 -1.87 -5.89 3.65
C GLU A 110 -1.79 -5.94 2.12
N LYS A 111 -2.62 -5.13 1.45
CA LYS A 111 -2.70 -5.10 -0.01
C LYS A 111 -3.05 -3.72 -0.50
N ILE A 112 -2.49 -3.36 -1.63
CA ILE A 112 -2.82 -2.12 -2.34
C ILE A 112 -3.10 -2.46 -3.79
N ASN A 113 -4.26 -2.03 -4.29
CA ASN A 113 -4.56 -1.95 -5.70
C ASN A 113 -4.40 -0.49 -6.11
N LEU A 114 -3.49 -0.21 -7.02
CA LEU A 114 -3.21 1.13 -7.51
C LEU A 114 -3.42 1.17 -9.02
N LYS A 115 -4.25 2.10 -9.48
CA LYS A 115 -4.47 2.42 -10.88
C LYS A 115 -3.98 3.84 -11.13
N ILE A 116 -3.14 4.02 -12.15
CA ILE A 116 -2.60 5.32 -12.58
C ILE A 116 -2.86 5.48 -14.06
N GLU A 117 -3.50 6.58 -14.45
CA GLU A 117 -3.96 6.82 -15.82
C GLU A 117 -3.57 8.22 -16.29
N LYS A 118 -2.97 8.32 -17.48
CA LYS A 118 -2.76 9.57 -18.20
C LYS A 118 -4.04 9.91 -18.98
N LEU A 119 -4.57 11.11 -18.82
CA LEU A 119 -5.88 11.48 -19.37
C LEU A 119 -5.82 12.16 -20.74
N GLU A 120 -4.66 12.70 -21.14
CA GLU A 120 -4.52 13.61 -22.29
C GLU A 120 -3.48 13.13 -23.31
N ILE A 121 -2.97 11.89 -23.16
CA ILE A 121 -1.84 11.43 -23.97
C ILE A 121 -2.24 10.91 -25.36
N MET A 122 -3.43 10.32 -25.49
CA MET A 122 -3.94 9.77 -26.73
C MET A 122 -5.34 10.30 -27.04
N LYS A 123 -5.59 10.65 -28.31
CA LYS A 123 -6.89 11.22 -28.74
C LYS A 123 -7.98 10.15 -28.87
N ASP A 124 -7.60 8.92 -29.13
CA ASP A 124 -8.53 7.82 -29.48
C ASP A 124 -8.99 7.01 -28.26
N CYS A 125 -8.55 7.36 -27.05
CA CYS A 125 -8.99 6.74 -25.82
C CYS A 125 -9.14 7.76 -24.68
N SER A 126 -10.02 7.48 -23.74
CA SER A 126 -10.30 8.37 -22.60
C SER A 126 -9.11 8.47 -21.63
N SER A 127 -8.33 7.42 -21.51
CA SER A 127 -7.13 7.36 -20.68
C SER A 127 -6.25 6.18 -21.09
N VAL A 128 -4.96 6.30 -20.76
CA VAL A 128 -3.98 5.21 -20.88
C VAL A 128 -3.27 5.08 -19.54
N GLY A 129 -3.13 3.86 -19.04
CA GLY A 129 -2.49 3.69 -17.75
C GLY A 129 -2.19 2.24 -17.38
N ILE A 130 -1.86 2.07 -16.13
CA ILE A 130 -1.55 0.77 -15.52
C ILE A 130 -2.41 0.54 -14.29
N GLN A 131 -2.63 -0.71 -13.99
CA GLN A 131 -3.16 -1.14 -12.70
C GLN A 131 -2.26 -2.21 -12.11
N ILE A 132 -1.77 -1.97 -10.91
CA ILE A 132 -0.89 -2.88 -10.19
C ILE A 132 -1.52 -3.22 -8.85
N SER A 133 -1.51 -4.52 -8.53
CA SER A 133 -1.89 -5.04 -7.21
C SER A 133 -0.64 -5.57 -6.51
N LYS A 134 -0.31 -5.00 -5.34
CA LYS A 134 0.84 -5.44 -4.53
C LYS A 134 0.33 -5.88 -3.15
N LYS A 135 0.71 -7.08 -2.75
CA LYS A 135 0.33 -7.67 -1.46
C LYS A 135 1.56 -7.86 -0.59
N ARG A 136 1.43 -7.57 0.71
CA ARG A 136 2.48 -7.86 1.68
C ARG A 136 2.68 -9.38 1.76
N SER A 137 3.90 -9.84 1.55
CA SER A 137 4.28 -11.23 1.74
C SER A 137 4.97 -11.39 3.08
N TYR A 138 4.50 -12.33 3.87
CA TYR A 138 5.12 -12.72 5.15
C TYR A 138 6.12 -13.86 4.97
N ASP A 139 6.43 -14.25 3.75
CA ASP A 139 7.29 -15.39 3.46
C ASP A 139 8.76 -15.07 3.78
N ARG A 140 9.19 -15.44 5.00
CA ARG A 140 10.57 -15.26 5.48
C ARG A 140 11.62 -16.01 4.63
N PHE A 141 11.21 -16.97 3.81
CA PHE A 141 12.10 -17.82 3.02
C PHE A 141 12.73 -17.08 1.82
N TRP A 142 11.98 -16.18 1.14
CA TRP A 142 12.46 -15.46 -0.03
C TRP A 142 13.43 -14.33 0.29
N TYR A 143 13.31 -13.70 1.45
CA TYR A 143 14.21 -12.63 1.88
C TYR A 143 15.63 -13.15 2.17
N ARG A 144 15.80 -14.34 2.73
CA ARG A 144 17.09 -14.96 2.99
C ARG A 144 17.86 -15.28 1.70
N LYS A 145 17.22 -15.81 0.64
CA LYS A 145 17.90 -16.17 -0.62
C LYS A 145 18.45 -14.97 -1.39
N ARG A 146 17.80 -13.80 -1.37
CA ARG A 146 18.28 -12.58 -2.06
C ARG A 146 19.46 -11.91 -1.35
N TYR A 147 19.49 -11.91 -0.02
CA TYR A 147 20.58 -11.30 0.75
C TYR A 147 21.87 -12.16 0.74
N TYR A 148 21.76 -13.48 0.72
CA TYR A 148 22.93 -14.37 0.65
C TYR A 148 23.58 -14.37 -0.73
N LYS A 149 22.83 -14.20 -1.83
CA LYS A 149 23.43 -14.11 -3.18
C LYS A 149 24.22 -12.81 -3.42
N LYS A 150 23.90 -11.71 -2.74
CA LYS A 150 24.66 -10.45 -2.87
C LYS A 150 25.95 -10.38 -2.05
N ARG A 151 26.12 -11.22 -1.02
CA ARG A 151 27.37 -11.25 -0.22
C ARG A 151 28.45 -12.15 -0.78
N ASN A 152 28.13 -13.08 -1.64
CA ASN A 152 29.10 -14.04 -2.21
C ASN A 152 29.61 -13.66 -3.61
N THR A 153 29.30 -12.47 -4.13
CA THR A 153 29.85 -11.97 -5.42
C THR A 153 30.85 -10.84 -5.26
N VAL A 154 31.35 -10.63 -4.04
CA VAL A 154 32.46 -9.70 -3.79
C VAL A 154 33.56 -10.48 -3.07
N ASN A 155 34.22 -11.37 -3.77
CA ASN A 155 35.58 -11.86 -3.53
C ASN A 155 35.91 -12.86 -4.65
N CYS A 156 36.38 -12.33 -5.74
CA CYS A 156 37.44 -12.91 -6.61
C CYS A 156 38.05 -11.75 -7.38
#